data_6037fb5458c9baf9c956bbe6e5e4e0f6
#
_entry.id   6037fb5458c9baf9c956bbe6e5e4e0f6
#
_cell.length_a   1.000
_cell.length_b   1.000
_cell.length_c   1.000
_cell.angle_alpha   90.00
_cell.angle_beta   90.00
_cell.angle_gamma   90.00
#
_symmetry.space_group_name_H-M   'P 1'
#
loop_
_entity.id
_entity.type
_entity.pdbx_description
1 polymer ?
#
loop_
_entity_poly.entity_id
_entity_poly.type
_entity_poly.pdbx_seq_one_letter_code
_entity_poly.pdbx_strand_id
1 'polypeptide(L)'
;MTRVRDVRGVGWSFRGSEGVSTAKFSPCGLYRYELRREWKANGRTMVFVGLNPSTADENKDDPTIRRILGFADDWGFGTLVMLNVFAFRSTDPKALHLRAASRREVVGRDNDATIALAFEANRDGKLVVGWGAHGLLLERGRRVAEMARAIHGRPQCLGRTESGEPKHPLYLKATTRPVRYSPPAR
;
A
#
# COMPACT_ATOMS: atom_id res chain seq x y z
N MET A 1 8.52 -23.71 -5.63
CA MET A 1 7.57 -22.57 -5.55
C MET A 1 7.32 -22.25 -4.09
N THR A 2 7.77 -21.10 -3.60
CA THR A 2 7.54 -20.68 -2.21
C THR A 2 6.10 -20.15 -2.16
N ARG A 3 5.19 -20.84 -1.47
CA ARG A 3 3.78 -20.42 -1.40
C ARG A 3 3.67 -19.16 -0.53
N VAL A 4 3.08 -18.10 -1.09
CA VAL A 4 2.60 -16.95 -0.32
C VAL A 4 1.55 -17.45 0.67
N ARG A 5 1.65 -17.05 1.94
CA ARG A 5 0.72 -17.45 2.99
C ARG A 5 -0.37 -16.41 3.14
N ASP A 6 -1.60 -16.78 2.81
CA ASP A 6 -2.80 -16.00 3.12
C ASP A 6 -3.23 -16.27 4.56
N VAL A 7 -3.40 -15.21 5.34
CA VAL A 7 -3.85 -15.28 6.74
C VAL A 7 -5.07 -14.40 6.90
N ARG A 8 -6.12 -14.94 7.54
CA ARG A 8 -7.33 -14.22 7.89
C ARG A 8 -7.28 -13.81 9.36
N GLY A 9 -7.58 -12.53 9.65
CA GLY A 9 -7.71 -12.02 10.99
C GLY A 9 -9.03 -12.45 11.64
N VAL A 10 -9.04 -12.46 12.97
CA VAL A 10 -10.20 -12.78 13.78
C VAL A 10 -10.59 -11.53 14.59
N GLY A 11 -11.88 -11.17 14.57
CA GLY A 11 -12.42 -10.08 15.38
C GLY A 11 -11.94 -8.67 14.96
N TRP A 12 -11.41 -8.49 13.73
CA TRP A 12 -11.08 -7.16 13.25
C TRP A 12 -12.35 -6.34 13.03
N SER A 13 -12.32 -5.08 13.48
CA SER A 13 -13.42 -4.15 13.32
C SER A 13 -12.93 -2.74 13.00
N PHE A 14 -13.77 -1.94 12.37
CA PHE A 14 -13.49 -0.55 12.06
C PHE A 14 -14.73 0.32 12.35
N ARG A 15 -14.56 1.40 13.14
CA ARG A 15 -15.65 2.31 13.55
C ARG A 15 -16.88 1.58 14.11
N GLY A 16 -16.67 0.51 14.86
CA GLY A 16 -17.76 -0.27 15.51
C GLY A 16 -18.42 -1.30 14.59
N SER A 17 -18.02 -1.43 13.34
CA SER A 17 -18.50 -2.46 12.42
C SER A 17 -17.51 -3.62 12.36
N GLU A 18 -17.99 -4.85 12.51
CA GLU A 18 -17.20 -6.04 12.20
C GLU A 18 -16.85 -6.08 10.72
N GLY A 19 -15.66 -6.57 10.41
CA GLY A 19 -15.17 -6.60 9.06
C GLY A 19 -14.31 -7.82 8.77
N VAL A 20 -13.93 -7.96 7.48
CA VAL A 20 -13.00 -8.99 7.04
C VAL A 20 -11.61 -8.38 6.92
N SER A 21 -10.64 -9.06 7.52
CA SER A 21 -9.23 -8.70 7.48
C SER A 21 -8.40 -9.87 7.00
N THR A 22 -7.53 -9.64 6.01
CA THR A 22 -6.58 -10.64 5.51
C THR A 22 -5.22 -10.03 5.25
N ALA A 23 -4.18 -10.84 5.31
CA ALA A 23 -2.83 -10.44 4.94
C ALA A 23 -2.10 -11.56 4.17
N LYS A 24 -1.28 -11.17 3.19
CA LYS A 24 -0.43 -12.07 2.41
C LYS A 24 1.02 -11.89 2.82
N PHE A 25 1.62 -12.94 3.36
CA PHE A 25 3.01 -12.96 3.80
C PHE A 25 3.86 -13.94 3.00
N SER A 26 5.17 -13.68 2.97
CA SER A 26 6.13 -14.71 2.62
C SER A 26 6.12 -15.82 3.67
N PRO A 27 6.54 -17.07 3.33
CA PRO A 27 6.65 -18.16 4.29
C PRO A 27 7.55 -17.86 5.50
N CYS A 28 8.61 -17.07 5.28
CA CYS A 28 9.52 -16.65 6.36
C CYS A 28 8.98 -15.48 7.21
N GLY A 29 7.82 -14.88 6.85
CA GLY A 29 7.21 -13.77 7.57
C GLY A 29 7.92 -12.41 7.43
N LEU A 30 9.07 -12.33 6.74
CA LEU A 30 9.84 -11.11 6.57
C LEU A 30 9.19 -10.12 5.59
N TYR A 31 8.33 -10.59 4.71
CA TYR A 31 7.66 -9.77 3.69
C TYR A 31 6.15 -9.85 3.86
N ARG A 32 5.48 -8.69 3.77
CA ARG A 32 4.02 -8.59 3.60
C ARG A 32 3.74 -8.02 2.22
N TYR A 33 3.09 -8.81 1.37
CA TYR A 33 2.79 -8.43 -0.01
C TYR A 33 1.48 -7.66 -0.13
N GLU A 34 0.47 -8.01 0.69
CA GLU A 34 -0.85 -7.36 0.68
C GLU A 34 -1.42 -7.33 2.11
N LEU A 35 -2.21 -6.30 2.40
CA LEU A 35 -3.10 -6.25 3.55
C LEU A 35 -4.47 -5.80 3.05
N ARG A 36 -5.53 -6.55 3.37
CA ARG A 36 -6.90 -6.21 2.98
C ARG A 36 -7.76 -5.96 4.22
N ARG A 37 -8.57 -4.93 4.14
CA ARG A 37 -9.58 -4.56 5.13
C ARG A 37 -10.90 -4.32 4.42
N GLU A 38 -11.97 -4.97 4.87
CA GLU A 38 -13.31 -4.79 4.34
C GLU A 38 -14.27 -4.54 5.51
N TRP A 39 -14.87 -3.34 5.56
CA TRP A 39 -15.78 -2.90 6.63
C TRP A 39 -17.19 -2.61 6.12
N LYS A 40 -17.40 -2.64 4.82
CA LYS A 40 -18.73 -2.56 4.18
C LYS A 40 -18.82 -3.65 3.13
N ALA A 41 -19.70 -4.62 3.35
CA ALA A 41 -19.96 -5.69 2.40
C ALA A 41 -20.35 -5.08 1.03
N ASN A 42 -19.74 -5.58 -0.05
CA ASN A 42 -19.93 -5.08 -1.42
C ASN A 42 -19.56 -3.59 -1.62
N GLY A 43 -18.82 -3.01 -0.70
CA GLY A 43 -18.33 -1.64 -0.82
C GLY A 43 -17.27 -1.51 -1.92
N ARG A 44 -17.20 -0.31 -2.54
CA ARG A 44 -16.15 -0.01 -3.53
C ARG A 44 -14.76 -0.19 -2.91
N THR A 45 -13.82 -0.65 -3.72
CA THR A 45 -12.43 -0.88 -3.29
C THR A 45 -11.56 0.34 -3.57
N MET A 46 -10.74 0.69 -2.58
CA MET A 46 -9.59 1.58 -2.76
C MET A 46 -8.30 0.78 -2.64
N VAL A 47 -7.44 0.87 -3.63
CA VAL A 47 -6.06 0.38 -3.54
C VAL A 47 -5.17 1.52 -3.07
N PHE A 48 -4.34 1.29 -2.05
CA PHE A 48 -3.33 2.24 -1.60
C PHE A 48 -1.94 1.62 -1.66
N VAL A 49 -0.97 2.36 -2.23
CA VAL A 49 0.42 1.91 -2.29
C VAL A 49 1.30 2.82 -1.41
N GLY A 50 1.80 2.26 -0.31
CA GLY A 50 2.73 2.92 0.60
C GLY A 50 4.19 2.56 0.34
N LEU A 51 5.09 2.90 1.28
CA LEU A 51 6.52 2.64 1.19
C LEU A 51 6.84 1.17 1.47
N ASN A 52 6.69 0.75 2.71
CA ASN A 52 6.95 -0.60 3.19
C ASN A 52 6.00 -0.96 4.34
N PRO A 53 5.74 -2.24 4.58
CA PRO A 53 4.95 -2.68 5.71
C PRO A 53 5.66 -2.41 7.04
N SER A 54 4.89 -1.98 8.05
CA SER A 54 5.36 -1.82 9.41
C SER A 54 4.79 -2.93 10.30
N THR A 55 4.09 -2.59 11.37
CA THR A 55 3.59 -3.54 12.38
C THR A 55 2.20 -4.08 12.10
N ALA A 56 1.46 -3.51 11.15
CA ALA A 56 0.13 -4.01 10.81
C ALA A 56 0.18 -5.42 10.25
N ASP A 57 -0.76 -6.25 10.69
CA ASP A 57 -0.96 -7.63 10.28
C ASP A 57 -2.45 -7.93 10.08
N GLU A 58 -2.83 -9.18 10.01
CA GLU A 58 -4.23 -9.59 9.83
C GLU A 58 -5.15 -9.22 10.99
N ASN A 59 -4.62 -8.97 12.18
CA ASN A 59 -5.42 -8.66 13.37
C ASN A 59 -5.29 -7.19 13.81
N LYS A 60 -4.19 -6.52 13.45
CA LYS A 60 -3.84 -5.21 14.02
C LYS A 60 -3.51 -4.17 12.96
N ASP A 61 -4.00 -2.95 13.17
CA ASP A 61 -3.68 -1.80 12.35
C ASP A 61 -2.60 -0.92 12.99
N ASP A 62 -1.61 -0.52 12.20
CA ASP A 62 -0.67 0.52 12.57
C ASP A 62 -1.25 1.95 12.33
N PRO A 63 -0.58 3.02 12.78
CA PRO A 63 -1.07 4.39 12.60
C PRO A 63 -1.30 4.76 11.13
N THR A 64 -0.48 4.25 10.21
CA THR A 64 -0.60 4.52 8.76
C THR A 64 -1.86 3.88 8.20
N ILE A 65 -2.11 2.61 8.54
CA ILE A 65 -3.32 1.88 8.11
C ILE A 65 -4.56 2.57 8.66
N ARG A 66 -4.60 2.93 9.95
CA ARG A 66 -5.74 3.67 10.53
C ARG A 66 -6.00 4.98 9.80
N ARG A 67 -4.94 5.70 9.42
CA ARG A 67 -5.08 6.95 8.66
C ARG A 67 -5.68 6.74 7.28
N ILE A 68 -5.20 5.73 6.56
CA ILE A 68 -5.69 5.39 5.22
C ILE A 68 -7.14 4.89 5.26
N LEU A 69 -7.51 4.08 6.26
CA LEU A 69 -8.89 3.64 6.48
C LEU A 69 -9.83 4.83 6.68
N GLY A 70 -9.42 5.84 7.48
CA GLY A 70 -10.17 7.09 7.63
C GLY A 70 -10.42 7.78 6.29
N PHE A 71 -9.39 7.98 5.47
CA PHE A 71 -9.55 8.55 4.14
C PHE A 71 -10.47 7.72 3.25
N ALA A 72 -10.30 6.40 3.23
CA ALA A 72 -11.11 5.52 2.39
C ALA A 72 -12.59 5.59 2.77
N ASP A 73 -12.90 5.54 4.06
CA ASP A 73 -14.28 5.64 4.56
C ASP A 73 -14.92 7.00 4.27
N ASP A 74 -14.19 8.10 4.53
CA ASP A 74 -14.63 9.48 4.26
C ASP A 74 -14.86 9.74 2.75
N TRP A 75 -14.24 8.94 1.86
CA TRP A 75 -14.49 8.99 0.41
C TRP A 75 -15.52 7.95 -0.07
N GLY A 76 -16.19 7.24 0.84
CA GLY A 76 -17.27 6.32 0.55
C GLY A 76 -16.82 4.96 0.01
N PHE A 77 -15.61 4.51 0.34
CA PHE A 77 -15.15 3.15 0.08
C PHE A 77 -15.53 2.22 1.24
N GLY A 78 -15.59 0.93 0.97
CA GLY A 78 -15.88 -0.11 1.97
C GLY A 78 -14.79 -1.17 2.06
N THR A 79 -13.81 -1.11 1.15
CA THR A 79 -12.66 -2.01 1.12
C THR A 79 -11.37 -1.24 0.86
N LEU A 80 -10.33 -1.57 1.63
CA LEU A 80 -8.95 -1.15 1.41
C LEU A 80 -8.10 -2.35 1.03
N VAL A 81 -7.35 -2.22 -0.09
CA VAL A 81 -6.23 -3.10 -0.43
C VAL A 81 -4.95 -2.30 -0.28
N MET A 82 -4.16 -2.65 0.73
CA MET A 82 -2.89 -1.98 1.02
C MET A 82 -1.72 -2.76 0.44
N LEU A 83 -0.97 -2.11 -0.42
CA LEU A 83 0.26 -2.59 -1.06
C LEU A 83 1.44 -1.70 -0.67
N ASN A 84 2.65 -2.12 -0.97
CA ASN A 84 3.84 -1.34 -0.68
C ASN A 84 4.86 -1.46 -1.84
N VAL A 85 5.61 -0.38 -2.10
CA VAL A 85 6.68 -0.43 -3.13
C VAL A 85 7.80 -1.40 -2.73
N PHE A 86 8.03 -1.56 -1.43
CA PHE A 86 8.90 -2.60 -0.84
C PHE A 86 8.04 -3.51 0.04
N ALA A 87 8.17 -4.83 -0.10
CA ALA A 87 7.44 -5.77 0.74
C ALA A 87 8.14 -6.09 2.07
N PHE A 88 9.42 -5.72 2.22
CA PHE A 88 10.17 -5.96 3.45
C PHE A 88 9.55 -5.22 4.63
N ARG A 89 9.27 -5.94 5.73
CA ARG A 89 8.64 -5.41 6.93
C ARG A 89 9.68 -4.70 7.81
N SER A 90 9.47 -3.41 8.07
CA SER A 90 10.29 -2.64 9.00
C SER A 90 9.52 -1.45 9.54
N THR A 91 9.72 -1.12 10.81
CA THR A 91 9.24 0.12 11.43
C THR A 91 10.15 1.31 11.13
N ASP A 92 11.41 1.06 10.77
CA ASP A 92 12.38 2.07 10.43
C ASP A 92 12.67 2.06 8.92
N PRO A 93 12.35 3.15 8.20
CA PRO A 93 12.69 3.29 6.78
C PRO A 93 14.18 3.20 6.49
N LYS A 94 15.07 3.53 7.46
CA LYS A 94 16.52 3.40 7.28
C LYS A 94 16.94 1.94 7.06
N ALA A 95 16.20 0.97 7.61
CA ALA A 95 16.46 -0.44 7.39
C ALA A 95 16.35 -0.83 5.90
N LEU A 96 15.53 -0.12 5.11
CA LEU A 96 15.46 -0.31 3.65
C LEU A 96 16.78 0.11 2.99
N HIS A 97 17.35 1.25 3.39
CA HIS A 97 18.60 1.76 2.83
C HIS A 97 19.77 0.83 3.17
N LEU A 98 19.85 0.32 4.40
CA LEU A 98 20.90 -0.60 4.82
C LEU A 98 20.86 -1.93 4.05
N ARG A 99 19.68 -2.39 3.65
CA ARG A 99 19.48 -3.64 2.90
C ARG A 99 19.36 -3.45 1.39
N ALA A 100 19.37 -2.20 0.92
CA ALA A 100 19.18 -1.89 -0.50
C ALA A 100 20.35 -2.31 -1.41
N ALA A 101 21.49 -2.73 -0.85
CA ALA A 101 22.56 -3.35 -1.61
C ALA A 101 22.07 -4.57 -2.40
N SER A 102 21.06 -5.26 -1.90
CA SER A 102 20.29 -6.26 -2.64
C SER A 102 18.84 -5.80 -2.85
N ARG A 103 18.51 -5.39 -4.09
CA ARG A 103 17.14 -5.05 -4.47
C ARG A 103 16.15 -6.17 -4.09
N ARG A 104 16.56 -7.43 -4.23
CA ARG A 104 15.75 -8.61 -3.95
C ARG A 104 15.36 -8.70 -2.47
N GLU A 105 16.24 -8.24 -1.58
CA GLU A 105 16.01 -8.29 -0.13
C GLU A 105 14.99 -7.28 0.36
N VAL A 106 14.83 -6.14 -0.28
CA VAL A 106 13.86 -5.12 0.16
C VAL A 106 12.55 -5.17 -0.63
N VAL A 107 12.61 -5.50 -1.92
CA VAL A 107 11.40 -5.56 -2.76
C VAL A 107 10.55 -6.76 -2.41
N GLY A 108 11.17 -7.92 -2.18
CA GLY A 108 10.47 -9.20 -2.03
C GLY A 108 10.14 -9.85 -3.38
N ARG A 109 10.29 -11.17 -3.42
CA ARG A 109 10.21 -11.96 -4.67
C ARG A 109 8.89 -11.79 -5.42
N ASP A 110 7.77 -11.81 -4.67
CA ASP A 110 6.42 -11.87 -5.26
C ASP A 110 5.73 -10.50 -5.26
N ASN A 111 6.45 -9.42 -4.88
CA ASN A 111 5.84 -8.10 -4.69
C ASN A 111 5.31 -7.51 -6.00
N ASP A 112 6.13 -7.50 -7.06
CA ASP A 112 5.73 -6.91 -8.35
C ASP A 112 4.52 -7.65 -8.95
N ALA A 113 4.48 -8.99 -8.84
CA ALA A 113 3.36 -9.79 -9.30
C ALA A 113 2.09 -9.51 -8.47
N THR A 114 2.21 -9.42 -7.14
CA THR A 114 1.07 -9.08 -6.27
C THR A 114 0.52 -7.69 -6.57
N ILE A 115 1.39 -6.69 -6.79
CA ILE A 115 0.98 -5.33 -7.15
C ILE A 115 0.22 -5.34 -8.49
N ALA A 116 0.76 -6.00 -9.51
CA ALA A 116 0.13 -6.07 -10.83
C ALA A 116 -1.27 -6.71 -10.76
N LEU A 117 -1.38 -7.86 -10.10
CA LEU A 117 -2.66 -8.56 -9.90
C LEU A 117 -3.69 -7.70 -9.15
N ALA A 118 -3.26 -6.97 -8.10
CA ALA A 118 -4.15 -6.10 -7.36
C ALA A 118 -4.63 -4.89 -8.21
N PHE A 119 -3.77 -4.33 -9.05
CA PHE A 119 -4.16 -3.26 -9.98
C PHE A 119 -5.15 -3.75 -11.03
N GLU A 120 -4.93 -4.94 -11.59
CA GLU A 120 -5.85 -5.56 -12.55
C GLU A 120 -7.22 -5.84 -11.94
N ALA A 121 -7.24 -6.46 -10.76
CA ALA A 121 -8.46 -6.80 -10.05
C ALA A 121 -9.30 -5.57 -9.63
N ASN A 122 -8.67 -4.38 -9.57
CA ASN A 122 -9.31 -3.14 -9.14
C ASN A 122 -9.20 -2.03 -10.19
N ARG A 123 -9.15 -2.38 -11.47
CA ARG A 123 -8.95 -1.45 -12.60
C ARG A 123 -9.95 -0.28 -12.59
N ASP A 124 -11.20 -0.52 -12.25
CA ASP A 124 -12.26 0.48 -12.17
C ASP A 124 -12.37 1.14 -10.79
N GLY A 125 -11.55 0.71 -9.84
CA GLY A 125 -11.51 1.22 -8.49
C GLY A 125 -10.71 2.51 -8.35
N LYS A 126 -10.43 2.90 -7.11
CA LYS A 126 -9.58 4.03 -6.76
C LYS A 126 -8.16 3.54 -6.46
N LEU A 127 -7.17 4.11 -7.15
CA LEU A 127 -5.75 3.85 -6.86
C LEU A 127 -5.09 5.13 -6.32
N VAL A 128 -4.60 5.06 -5.09
CA VAL A 128 -3.87 6.14 -4.42
C VAL A 128 -2.46 5.68 -4.08
N VAL A 129 -1.47 6.51 -4.34
CA VAL A 129 -0.07 6.26 -4.03
C VAL A 129 0.46 7.25 -2.98
N GLY A 130 1.32 6.77 -2.06
CA GLY A 130 1.76 7.60 -0.94
C GLY A 130 2.98 7.04 -0.20
N TRP A 131 4.08 6.79 -0.90
CA TRP A 131 5.33 6.21 -0.35
C TRP A 131 6.32 7.22 0.20
N GLY A 132 6.09 8.54 -0.03
CA GLY A 132 7.01 9.59 0.43
C GLY A 132 8.34 9.62 -0.33
N ALA A 133 9.28 10.48 0.12
CA ALA A 133 10.57 10.68 -0.52
C ALA A 133 11.44 9.40 -0.61
N HIS A 134 11.27 8.45 0.31
CA HIS A 134 12.00 7.18 0.28
C HIS A 134 11.62 6.26 -0.90
N GLY A 135 10.56 6.58 -1.64
CA GLY A 135 10.23 5.88 -2.89
C GLY A 135 11.26 6.06 -4.01
N LEU A 136 12.15 7.05 -3.89
CA LEU A 136 13.31 7.23 -4.78
C LEU A 136 14.32 6.06 -4.69
N LEU A 137 14.38 5.36 -3.55
CA LEU A 137 15.28 4.25 -3.36
C LEU A 137 15.06 3.18 -4.43
N LEU A 138 16.15 2.81 -5.13
CA LEU A 138 16.13 1.83 -6.23
C LEU A 138 15.12 2.16 -7.36
N GLU A 139 14.74 3.43 -7.51
CA GLU A 139 13.70 3.91 -8.45
C GLU A 139 12.33 3.20 -8.27
N ARG A 140 12.07 2.65 -7.07
CA ARG A 140 10.89 1.80 -6.85
C ARG A 140 9.58 2.54 -7.02
N GLY A 141 9.49 3.77 -6.50
CA GLY A 141 8.31 4.60 -6.68
C GLY A 141 7.96 4.80 -8.16
N ARG A 142 8.97 5.13 -8.98
CA ARG A 142 8.82 5.28 -10.43
C ARG A 142 8.31 3.99 -11.07
N ARG A 143 8.99 2.85 -10.81
CA ARG A 143 8.61 1.56 -11.39
C ARG A 143 7.14 1.20 -11.08
N VAL A 144 6.72 1.38 -9.83
CA VAL A 144 5.34 1.08 -9.43
C VAL A 144 4.35 2.09 -10.04
N ALA A 145 4.73 3.36 -10.17
CA ALA A 145 3.92 4.36 -10.85
C ALA A 145 3.74 4.05 -12.35
N GLU A 146 4.77 3.55 -13.02
CA GLU A 146 4.69 3.10 -14.41
C GLU A 146 3.74 1.90 -14.56
N MET A 147 3.83 0.89 -13.66
CA MET A 147 2.87 -0.22 -13.59
C MET A 147 1.43 0.29 -13.36
N ALA A 148 1.26 1.22 -12.42
CA ALA A 148 -0.03 1.82 -12.12
C ALA A 148 -0.63 2.54 -13.34
N ARG A 149 0.16 3.24 -14.11
CA ARG A 149 -0.28 3.92 -15.34
C ARG A 149 -0.64 2.93 -16.45
N ALA A 150 0.15 1.88 -16.61
CA ALA A 150 -0.06 0.88 -17.66
C ALA A 150 -1.33 0.03 -17.40
N ILE A 151 -1.57 -0.35 -16.15
CA ILE A 151 -2.64 -1.29 -15.79
C ILE A 151 -3.92 -0.53 -15.42
N HIS A 152 -3.82 0.45 -14.51
CA HIS A 152 -4.97 1.19 -13.96
C HIS A 152 -5.26 2.50 -14.70
N GLY A 153 -4.25 3.13 -15.27
CA GLY A 153 -4.35 4.35 -16.09
C GLY A 153 -4.42 5.67 -15.31
N ARG A 154 -4.94 5.70 -14.09
CA ARG A 154 -5.23 6.96 -13.36
C ARG A 154 -4.80 6.94 -11.89
N PRO A 155 -3.52 6.71 -11.57
CA PRO A 155 -3.06 6.80 -10.18
C PRO A 155 -3.23 8.22 -9.63
N GLN A 156 -3.54 8.31 -8.34
CA GLN A 156 -3.70 9.57 -7.60
C GLN A 156 -2.77 9.60 -6.38
N CYS A 157 -2.52 10.77 -5.82
CA CYS A 157 -1.75 10.96 -4.58
C CYS A 157 -2.40 12.02 -3.69
N LEU A 158 -1.97 12.11 -2.45
CA LEU A 158 -2.45 13.09 -1.47
C LEU A 158 -1.60 14.37 -1.42
N GLY A 159 -0.94 14.70 -2.52
CA GLY A 159 0.02 15.79 -2.65
C GLY A 159 1.41 15.25 -2.94
N ARG A 160 2.35 16.16 -3.24
CA ARG A 160 3.72 15.83 -3.62
C ARG A 160 4.74 16.44 -2.66
N THR A 161 5.87 15.76 -2.48
CA THR A 161 7.06 16.29 -1.82
C THR A 161 7.77 17.29 -2.75
N GLU A 162 8.78 17.97 -2.26
CA GLU A 162 9.65 18.83 -3.10
C GLU A 162 10.32 18.06 -4.23
N SER A 163 10.67 16.78 -4.00
CA SER A 163 11.21 15.90 -5.03
C SER A 163 10.16 15.33 -6.00
N GLY A 164 8.87 15.76 -5.89
CA GLY A 164 7.78 15.29 -6.73
C GLY A 164 7.19 13.93 -6.35
N GLU A 165 7.73 13.25 -5.34
CA GLU A 165 7.22 11.97 -4.84
C GLU A 165 5.87 12.16 -4.11
N PRO A 166 4.98 11.16 -4.10
CA PRO A 166 3.68 11.26 -3.43
C PRO A 166 3.86 11.29 -1.92
N LYS A 167 3.27 12.29 -1.24
CA LYS A 167 3.38 12.45 0.22
C LYS A 167 2.85 11.23 0.97
N HIS A 168 3.55 10.89 2.06
CA HIS A 168 3.10 9.87 2.99
C HIS A 168 1.82 10.30 3.73
N PRO A 169 0.80 9.44 3.90
CA PRO A 169 -0.53 9.84 4.39
C PRO A 169 -0.57 10.28 5.86
N LEU A 170 0.36 9.80 6.69
CA LEU A 170 0.29 9.91 8.14
C LEU A 170 0.17 11.35 8.67
N TYR A 171 0.86 12.29 8.03
CA TYR A 171 0.94 13.68 8.48
C TYR A 171 0.01 14.64 7.72
N LEU A 172 -0.86 14.13 6.88
CA LEU A 172 -1.77 14.95 6.07
C LEU A 172 -3.07 15.26 6.83
N LYS A 173 -3.70 16.39 6.54
CA LYS A 173 -5.00 16.76 7.12
C LYS A 173 -6.09 15.75 6.68
N ALA A 174 -7.08 15.50 7.53
CA ALA A 174 -8.20 14.60 7.21
C ALA A 174 -8.99 15.07 5.97
N THR A 175 -9.06 16.38 5.77
CA THR A 175 -9.74 17.01 4.63
C THR A 175 -8.99 16.94 3.30
N THR A 176 -7.77 16.37 3.29
CA THR A 176 -6.97 16.22 2.06
C THR A 176 -7.73 15.38 1.03
N ARG A 177 -7.77 15.89 -0.22
CA ARG A 177 -8.38 15.19 -1.35
C ARG A 177 -7.29 14.68 -2.30
N PRO A 178 -7.50 13.50 -2.91
CA PRO A 178 -6.53 12.96 -3.86
C PRO A 178 -6.55 13.75 -5.17
N VAL A 179 -5.34 13.96 -5.70
CA VAL A 179 -5.08 14.60 -7.00
C VAL A 179 -4.38 13.64 -7.94
N ARG A 180 -4.45 13.84 -9.24
CA ARG A 180 -3.77 12.99 -10.22
C ARG A 180 -2.26 12.95 -9.97
N TYR A 181 -1.69 11.76 -9.99
CA TYR A 181 -0.26 11.53 -9.84
C TYR A 181 0.39 11.16 -11.20
N SER A 182 1.51 11.79 -11.47
CA SER A 182 2.47 11.37 -12.50
C SER A 182 3.86 11.45 -11.87
N PRO A 183 4.72 10.45 -12.04
CA PRO A 183 6.08 10.53 -11.52
C PRO A 183 6.83 11.71 -12.13
N PRO A 184 7.82 12.29 -11.43
CA PRO A 184 8.67 13.33 -11.97
C PRO A 184 9.32 12.90 -13.29
N ALA A 185 9.51 13.84 -14.21
CA ALA A 185 10.38 13.62 -15.38
C ALA A 185 11.81 13.33 -14.93
N ARG A 186 12.56 12.61 -15.74
CA ARG A 186 14.02 12.45 -15.51
C ARG A 186 14.74 13.75 -15.77
#